data_3c0b287560e5d365aa5cf8ed3e97d8ab
#
_entry.id   3c0b287560e5d365aa5cf8ed3e97d8ab
#
_cell.length_a   1.000
_cell.length_b   1.000
_cell.length_c   1.000
_cell.angle_alpha   90.00
_cell.angle_beta   90.00
_cell.angle_gamma   90.00
#
_symmetry.space_group_name_H-M   'P 1'
#
loop_
_entity.id
_entity.type
_entity.pdbx_description
1 polymer ?
#
loop_
_entity_poly.entity_id
_entity_poly.type
_entity_poly.pdbx_seq_one_letter_code
_entity_poly.pdbx_strand_id
1 'polypeptide(L)'
;LLHVVGSRFMTDMGGLRKKMRKTYAFMWAAGLGLMGAPFITTGFWSKDAIFAAVYESGNEWALPIFIIAVLTAVITAFYTTRMIGMVFFGKESKHIEKMEKDGHHIHEAPKSMWIPYGILAILTIGIGIIGFSAEEGIHHLFTEYLDESFGIQTPHIDVEISGSLGFLSGLNPIAVGASLV
;
A
#
# COMPACT_ATOMS: atom_id res chain seq x y z
N LEU A 1 -18.18 4.12 0.84
CA LEU A 1 -18.42 5.57 0.79
C LEU A 1 -19.62 5.91 -0.10
N LEU A 2 -19.60 5.51 -1.38
CA LEU A 2 -20.71 5.78 -2.31
C LEU A 2 -22.08 5.35 -1.79
N HIS A 3 -22.17 4.17 -1.17
CA HIS A 3 -23.43 3.65 -0.60
C HIS A 3 -24.03 4.55 0.49
N VAL A 4 -23.18 5.25 1.25
CA VAL A 4 -23.61 6.06 2.40
C VAL A 4 -23.76 7.54 2.04
N VAL A 5 -22.84 8.07 1.22
CA VAL A 5 -22.81 9.50 0.85
C VAL A 5 -23.60 9.79 -0.43
N GLY A 6 -23.89 8.76 -1.26
CA GLY A 6 -24.62 8.90 -2.51
C GLY A 6 -23.88 9.67 -3.62
N SER A 7 -22.66 10.15 -3.37
CA SER A 7 -21.84 10.87 -4.35
C SER A 7 -20.51 10.17 -4.61
N ARG A 8 -19.99 10.33 -5.83
CA ARG A 8 -18.66 9.85 -6.25
C ARG A 8 -17.59 10.94 -6.13
N PHE A 9 -17.98 12.17 -5.94
CA PHE A 9 -17.03 13.29 -5.88
C PHE A 9 -16.46 13.44 -4.48
N MET A 10 -15.15 13.49 -4.37
CA MET A 10 -14.46 13.72 -3.10
C MET A 10 -14.77 15.09 -2.48
N THR A 11 -15.15 16.05 -3.32
CA THR A 11 -15.60 17.41 -2.88
C THR A 11 -16.90 17.39 -2.10
N ASP A 12 -17.75 16.38 -2.32
CA ASP A 12 -19.02 16.19 -1.61
C ASP A 12 -18.83 15.42 -0.29
N MET A 13 -17.60 14.98 -0.01
CA MET A 13 -17.20 14.29 1.21
C MET A 13 -16.41 15.26 2.10
N GLY A 14 -16.12 14.86 3.31
CA GLY A 14 -15.32 15.62 4.26
C GLY A 14 -15.76 15.32 5.69
N GLY A 15 -14.84 15.36 6.65
CA GLY A 15 -15.15 15.20 8.07
C GLY A 15 -15.67 13.81 8.48
N LEU A 16 -15.65 12.81 7.60
CA LEU A 16 -16.26 11.50 7.82
C LEU A 16 -15.53 10.62 8.85
N ARG A 17 -14.35 11.03 9.31
CA ARG A 17 -13.51 10.28 10.25
C ARG A 17 -14.26 9.82 11.51
N LYS A 18 -15.11 10.67 12.06
CA LYS A 18 -15.87 10.37 13.29
C LYS A 18 -17.09 9.49 13.04
N LYS A 19 -17.71 9.65 11.88
CA LYS A 19 -18.95 8.98 11.49
C LYS A 19 -18.70 7.58 10.93
N MET A 20 -17.55 7.37 10.26
CA MET A 20 -17.18 6.12 9.58
C MET A 20 -15.79 5.63 10.02
N ARG A 21 -15.65 5.30 11.30
CA ARG A 21 -14.35 4.96 11.90
C ARG A 21 -13.71 3.68 11.33
N LYS A 22 -14.51 2.65 11.07
CA LYS A 22 -14.01 1.38 10.51
C LYS A 22 -13.58 1.57 9.06
N THR A 23 -14.42 2.21 8.26
CA THR A 23 -14.10 2.56 6.87
C THR A 23 -12.84 3.42 6.80
N TYR A 24 -12.69 4.39 7.71
CA TYR A 24 -11.48 5.20 7.83
C TYR A 24 -10.23 4.36 8.09
N ALA A 25 -10.28 3.44 9.06
CA ALA A 25 -9.14 2.59 9.41
C ALA A 25 -8.73 1.67 8.24
N PHE A 26 -9.71 1.05 7.57
CA PHE A 26 -9.44 0.19 6.41
C PHE A 26 -8.93 0.97 5.20
N MET A 27 -9.43 2.17 4.99
CA MET A 27 -8.95 3.06 3.93
C MET A 27 -7.49 3.49 4.17
N TRP A 28 -7.10 3.71 5.43
CA TRP A 28 -5.71 3.95 5.81
C TRP A 28 -4.84 2.71 5.58
N ALA A 29 -5.28 1.53 6.02
CA ALA A 29 -4.52 0.30 5.81
C ALA A 29 -4.28 0.02 4.31
N ALA A 30 -5.33 0.18 3.49
CA ALA A 30 -5.22 0.05 2.04
C ALA A 30 -4.31 1.13 1.43
N GLY A 31 -4.44 2.38 1.90
CA GLY A 31 -3.61 3.49 1.45
C GLY A 31 -2.13 3.29 1.79
N LEU A 32 -1.82 2.85 3.00
CA LEU A 32 -0.45 2.52 3.40
C LEU A 32 0.13 1.39 2.53
N GLY A 33 -0.68 0.35 2.23
CA GLY A 33 -0.26 -0.71 1.31
C GLY A 33 0.02 -0.21 -0.10
N LEU A 34 -0.82 0.69 -0.62
CA LEU A 34 -0.66 1.28 -1.95
C LEU A 34 0.54 2.22 -2.03
N MET A 35 0.74 3.05 -1.01
CA MET A 35 1.91 3.94 -0.91
C MET A 35 3.21 3.15 -0.71
N GLY A 36 3.13 1.97 -0.11
CA GLY A 36 4.28 1.18 0.29
C GLY A 36 4.89 1.69 1.59
N ALA A 37 4.08 1.77 2.67
CA ALA A 37 4.60 2.19 3.96
C ALA A 37 5.73 1.24 4.42
N PRO A 38 6.91 1.80 4.79
CA PRO A 38 8.10 1.02 5.04
C PRO A 38 7.90 0.02 6.19
N PHE A 39 8.43 -1.17 6.03
CA PHE A 39 8.48 -2.28 7.00
C PHE A 39 7.13 -2.85 7.48
N ILE A 40 6.00 -2.21 7.15
CA ILE A 40 4.68 -2.58 7.69
C ILE A 40 3.79 -3.20 6.60
N THR A 41 4.02 -2.88 5.33
CA THR A 41 3.11 -3.28 4.26
C THR A 41 3.79 -4.10 3.17
N THR A 42 3.02 -5.01 2.57
CA THR A 42 3.47 -5.79 1.40
C THR A 42 3.89 -4.91 0.22
N GLY A 43 3.27 -3.73 0.08
CA GLY A 43 3.58 -2.79 -0.99
C GLY A 43 4.98 -2.18 -0.91
N PHE A 44 5.59 -2.14 0.28
CA PHE A 44 6.98 -1.73 0.45
C PHE A 44 7.92 -2.77 -0.18
N TRP A 45 7.81 -4.02 0.22
CA TRP A 45 8.67 -5.12 -0.24
C TRP A 45 8.62 -5.30 -1.75
N SER A 46 7.41 -5.25 -2.34
CA SER A 46 7.26 -5.40 -3.78
C SER A 46 7.88 -4.25 -4.56
N LYS A 47 7.77 -3.02 -4.08
CA LYS A 47 8.40 -1.86 -4.74
C LYS A 47 9.90 -1.88 -4.62
N ASP A 48 10.43 -2.22 -3.45
CA ASP A 48 11.86 -2.33 -3.22
C ASP A 48 12.48 -3.36 -4.15
N ALA A 49 11.90 -4.56 -4.24
CA ALA A 49 12.36 -5.60 -5.15
C ALA A 49 12.32 -5.15 -6.63
N ILE A 50 11.26 -4.44 -7.07
CA ILE A 50 11.18 -3.94 -8.44
C ILE A 50 12.25 -2.86 -8.68
N PHE A 51 12.45 -1.94 -7.75
CA PHE A 51 13.44 -0.87 -7.88
C PHE A 51 14.87 -1.43 -7.92
N ALA A 52 15.18 -2.42 -7.08
CA ALA A 52 16.43 -3.12 -7.08
C ALA A 52 16.68 -3.84 -8.42
N ALA A 53 15.72 -4.65 -8.87
CA ALA A 53 15.83 -5.40 -10.13
C ALA A 53 16.01 -4.48 -11.35
N VAL A 54 15.32 -3.35 -11.40
CA VAL A 54 15.48 -2.36 -12.48
C VAL A 54 16.87 -1.73 -12.44
N TYR A 55 17.33 -1.33 -11.26
CA TYR A 55 18.64 -0.70 -11.08
C TYR A 55 19.78 -1.64 -11.43
N GLU A 56 19.70 -2.91 -11.03
CA GLU A 56 20.71 -3.93 -11.23
C GLU A 56 20.70 -4.57 -12.62
N SER A 57 19.66 -4.31 -13.42
CA SER A 57 19.52 -4.90 -14.77
C SER A 57 20.66 -4.59 -15.73
N GLY A 58 21.48 -3.56 -15.46
CA GLY A 58 22.61 -3.12 -16.30
C GLY A 58 22.24 -2.64 -17.71
N ASN A 59 20.94 -2.52 -18.00
CA ASN A 59 20.44 -2.07 -19.29
C ASN A 59 20.62 -0.55 -19.45
N GLU A 60 20.83 -0.07 -20.68
CA GLU A 60 20.92 1.36 -20.98
C GLU A 60 19.68 2.15 -20.52
N TRP A 61 18.52 1.51 -20.50
CA TRP A 61 17.25 2.06 -20.06
C TRP A 61 16.97 1.93 -18.55
N ALA A 62 17.83 1.26 -17.80
CA ALA A 62 17.62 1.02 -16.38
C ALA A 62 17.43 2.31 -15.58
N LEU A 63 18.31 3.29 -15.77
CA LEU A 63 18.25 4.56 -15.06
C LEU A 63 17.01 5.40 -15.38
N PRO A 64 16.65 5.63 -16.67
CA PRO A 64 15.39 6.30 -16.99
C PRO A 64 14.16 5.61 -16.40
N ILE A 65 14.07 4.28 -16.49
CA ILE A 65 12.95 3.50 -15.94
C ILE A 65 12.88 3.63 -14.42
N PHE A 66 14.02 3.54 -13.74
CA PHE A 66 14.10 3.71 -12.29
C PHE A 66 13.59 5.10 -11.86
N ILE A 67 14.03 6.17 -12.52
CA ILE A 67 13.58 7.53 -12.22
C ILE A 67 12.06 7.66 -12.38
N ILE A 68 11.50 7.14 -13.49
CA ILE A 68 10.05 7.16 -13.73
C ILE A 68 9.31 6.37 -12.65
N ALA A 69 9.82 5.21 -12.25
CA ALA A 69 9.23 4.37 -11.21
C ALA A 69 9.19 5.08 -9.85
N VAL A 70 10.29 5.74 -9.47
CA VAL A 70 10.37 6.56 -8.24
C VAL A 70 9.38 7.73 -8.28
N LEU A 71 9.34 8.49 -9.39
CA LEU A 71 8.39 9.59 -9.55
C LEU A 71 6.93 9.08 -9.44
N THR A 72 6.65 7.92 -10.02
CA THR A 72 5.32 7.30 -9.92
C THR A 72 4.98 6.94 -8.47
N ALA A 73 5.94 6.44 -7.70
CA ALA A 73 5.74 6.15 -6.28
C ALA A 73 5.41 7.42 -5.48
N VAL A 74 6.15 8.51 -5.71
CA VAL A 74 5.89 9.82 -5.07
C VAL A 74 4.48 10.32 -5.38
N ILE A 75 4.09 10.29 -6.66
CA ILE A 75 2.75 10.72 -7.09
C ILE A 75 1.67 9.83 -6.46
N THR A 76 1.93 8.51 -6.35
CA THR A 76 1.02 7.56 -5.70
C THR A 76 0.82 7.90 -4.23
N ALA A 77 1.88 8.19 -3.50
CA ALA A 77 1.82 8.60 -2.10
C ALA A 77 1.04 9.92 -1.95
N PHE A 78 1.33 10.89 -2.80
CA PHE A 78 0.66 12.18 -2.79
C PHE A 78 -0.85 12.07 -3.03
N TYR A 79 -1.29 11.42 -4.12
CA TYR A 79 -2.72 11.34 -4.41
C TYR A 79 -3.48 10.50 -3.41
N THR A 80 -2.86 9.44 -2.87
CA THR A 80 -3.49 8.58 -1.85
C THR A 80 -3.71 9.34 -0.55
N THR A 81 -2.70 10.05 -0.07
CA THR A 81 -2.81 10.90 1.12
C THR A 81 -3.84 12.01 0.93
N ARG A 82 -3.83 12.67 -0.23
CA ARG A 82 -4.81 13.69 -0.58
C ARG A 82 -6.23 13.14 -0.59
N MET A 83 -6.43 11.97 -1.18
CA MET A 83 -7.74 11.30 -1.23
C MET A 83 -8.27 11.03 0.18
N ILE A 84 -7.45 10.43 1.05
CA ILE A 84 -7.83 10.15 2.44
C ILE A 84 -8.09 11.47 3.20
N GLY A 85 -7.24 12.47 2.98
CA GLY A 85 -7.37 13.80 3.56
C GLY A 85 -8.71 14.48 3.22
N MET A 86 -9.06 14.49 1.95
CA MET A 86 -10.31 15.13 1.48
C MET A 86 -11.57 14.41 1.96
N VAL A 87 -11.54 13.08 2.06
CA VAL A 87 -12.70 12.28 2.46
C VAL A 87 -12.94 12.31 3.96
N PHE A 88 -11.90 12.15 4.76
CA PHE A 88 -12.06 11.89 6.20
C PHE A 88 -11.74 13.09 7.09
N PHE A 89 -10.97 14.03 6.60
CA PHE A 89 -10.55 15.20 7.37
C PHE A 89 -11.25 16.48 6.87
N GLY A 90 -11.01 17.56 7.58
CA GLY A 90 -11.61 18.85 7.26
C GLY A 90 -13.02 19.02 7.80
N LYS A 91 -13.71 20.01 7.27
CA LYS A 91 -15.11 20.32 7.58
C LYS A 91 -16.04 19.44 6.76
N GLU A 92 -17.20 19.13 7.29
CA GLU A 92 -18.24 18.44 6.54
C GLU A 92 -18.64 19.25 5.31
N SER A 93 -18.86 18.56 4.19
CA SER A 93 -19.28 19.23 2.97
C SER A 93 -20.75 19.69 3.09
N LYS A 94 -21.12 20.70 2.29
CA LYS A 94 -22.52 21.16 2.19
C LYS A 94 -23.47 20.04 1.75
N HIS A 95 -22.96 19.06 1.02
CA HIS A 95 -23.72 17.89 0.60
C HIS A 95 -24.09 17.02 1.80
N ILE A 96 -23.12 16.73 2.68
CA ILE A 96 -23.33 15.98 3.92
C ILE A 96 -24.28 16.70 4.86
N GLU A 97 -24.08 18.01 5.07
CA GLU A 97 -24.97 18.82 5.89
C GLU A 97 -26.42 18.82 5.37
N LYS A 98 -26.59 18.86 4.06
CA LYS A 98 -27.91 18.79 3.44
C LYS A 98 -28.56 17.42 3.65
N MET A 99 -27.83 16.34 3.42
CA MET A 99 -28.33 14.98 3.65
C MET A 99 -28.79 14.78 5.10
N GLU A 100 -28.06 15.30 6.08
CA GLU A 100 -28.43 15.19 7.49
C GLU A 100 -29.68 16.02 7.83
N LYS A 101 -29.84 17.20 7.23
CA LYS A 101 -31.06 18.00 7.36
C LYS A 101 -32.30 17.32 6.73
N ASP A 102 -32.06 16.57 5.65
CA ASP A 102 -33.11 15.78 4.97
C ASP A 102 -33.39 14.44 5.70
N GLY A 103 -32.80 14.21 6.89
CA GLY A 103 -33.07 13.04 7.72
C GLY A 103 -32.23 11.80 7.37
N HIS A 104 -31.25 11.92 6.46
CA HIS A 104 -30.32 10.85 6.13
C HIS A 104 -29.10 10.87 7.07
N HIS A 105 -29.12 10.01 8.06
CA HIS A 105 -27.96 9.88 8.97
C HIS A 105 -26.83 9.10 8.33
N ILE A 106 -25.63 9.68 8.34
CA ILE A 106 -24.42 9.00 7.91
C ILE A 106 -24.03 7.97 8.97
N HIS A 107 -24.01 6.72 8.58
CA HIS A 107 -23.65 5.58 9.42
C HIS A 107 -22.52 4.77 8.81
N GLU A 108 -21.96 3.86 9.59
CA GLU A 108 -20.94 2.93 9.10
C GLU A 108 -21.52 2.00 8.02
N ALA A 109 -20.66 1.55 7.12
CA ALA A 109 -21.05 0.58 6.09
C ALA A 109 -21.59 -0.72 6.71
N PRO A 110 -22.53 -1.43 6.06
CA PRO A 110 -23.06 -2.69 6.55
C PRO A 110 -21.96 -3.77 6.68
N LYS A 111 -22.19 -4.76 7.54
CA LYS A 111 -21.21 -5.80 7.85
C LYS A 111 -20.70 -6.52 6.60
N SER A 112 -21.56 -6.79 5.64
CA SER A 112 -21.20 -7.43 4.38
C SER A 112 -20.18 -6.65 3.54
N MET A 113 -20.08 -5.34 3.74
CA MET A 113 -19.12 -4.49 3.04
C MET A 113 -17.81 -4.33 3.82
N TRP A 114 -17.86 -4.10 5.13
CA TRP A 114 -16.62 -3.82 5.85
C TRP A 114 -15.82 -5.07 6.25
N ILE A 115 -16.46 -6.26 6.37
CA ILE A 115 -15.75 -7.50 6.71
C ILE A 115 -14.69 -7.86 5.65
N PRO A 116 -15.00 -7.90 4.34
CA PRO A 116 -13.98 -8.17 3.33
C PRO A 116 -12.81 -7.16 3.36
N TYR A 117 -13.12 -5.88 3.54
CA TYR A 117 -12.07 -4.85 3.66
C TYR A 117 -11.22 -5.03 4.92
N GLY A 118 -11.84 -5.46 6.02
CA GLY A 118 -11.13 -5.78 7.25
C GLY A 118 -10.15 -6.95 7.08
N ILE A 119 -10.59 -8.00 6.42
CA ILE A 119 -9.73 -9.17 6.10
C ILE A 119 -8.55 -8.73 5.25
N LEU A 120 -8.80 -7.98 4.16
CA LEU A 120 -7.74 -7.47 3.30
C LEU A 120 -6.76 -6.54 4.03
N ALA A 121 -7.26 -5.67 4.91
CA ALA A 121 -6.43 -4.79 5.72
C ALA A 121 -5.51 -5.56 6.66
N ILE A 122 -6.04 -6.60 7.32
CA ILE A 122 -5.26 -7.48 8.19
C ILE A 122 -4.21 -8.24 7.38
N LEU A 123 -4.57 -8.76 6.22
CA LEU A 123 -3.62 -9.46 5.35
C LEU A 123 -2.51 -8.52 4.84
N THR A 124 -2.86 -7.32 4.41
CA THR A 124 -1.87 -6.33 3.91
C THR A 124 -0.83 -5.98 4.97
N ILE A 125 -1.27 -5.75 6.20
CA ILE A 125 -0.36 -5.42 7.31
C ILE A 125 0.32 -6.68 7.84
N GLY A 126 -0.44 -7.77 8.04
CA GLY A 126 0.07 -9.02 8.58
C GLY A 126 1.18 -9.63 7.71
N ILE A 127 0.93 -9.76 6.41
CA ILE A 127 1.94 -10.29 5.47
C ILE A 127 3.13 -9.32 5.36
N GLY A 128 2.89 -8.00 5.44
CA GLY A 128 3.97 -7.00 5.45
C GLY A 128 4.91 -7.18 6.65
N ILE A 129 4.37 -7.40 7.85
CA ILE A 129 5.15 -7.64 9.07
C ILE A 129 5.84 -9.03 9.02
N ILE A 130 5.14 -10.05 8.53
CA ILE A 130 5.72 -11.39 8.36
C ILE A 130 6.86 -11.34 7.33
N GLY A 131 6.71 -10.58 6.23
CA GLY A 131 7.77 -10.34 5.27
C GLY A 131 9.04 -9.77 5.90
N PHE A 132 8.89 -8.88 6.88
CA PHE A 132 10.01 -8.34 7.65
C PHE A 132 10.74 -9.40 8.51
N SER A 133 9.98 -10.34 9.09
CA SER A 133 10.54 -11.33 10.04
C SER A 133 10.93 -12.66 9.39
N ALA A 134 10.44 -12.97 8.20
CA ALA A 134 10.58 -14.27 7.52
C ALA A 134 11.05 -14.13 6.06
N GLU A 135 11.82 -13.08 5.77
CA GLU A 135 12.24 -12.70 4.43
C GLU A 135 12.88 -13.86 3.64
N GLU A 136 13.81 -14.59 4.26
CA GLU A 136 14.45 -15.74 3.62
C GLU A 136 13.46 -16.86 3.29
N GLY A 137 12.60 -17.22 4.23
CA GLY A 137 11.69 -18.37 4.06
C GLY A 137 10.59 -18.12 3.04
N ILE A 138 9.98 -16.93 3.04
CA ILE A 138 8.89 -16.61 2.11
C ILE A 138 9.43 -16.39 0.70
N HIS A 139 10.57 -15.73 0.55
CA HIS A 139 11.21 -15.55 -0.75
C HIS A 139 11.55 -16.90 -1.37
N HIS A 140 12.15 -17.81 -0.61
CA HIS A 140 12.52 -19.16 -1.06
C HIS A 140 11.28 -19.96 -1.49
N LEU A 141 10.23 -20.00 -0.67
CA LEU A 141 8.97 -20.69 -1.01
C LEU A 141 8.30 -20.11 -2.25
N PHE A 142 8.34 -18.80 -2.44
CA PHE A 142 7.71 -18.15 -3.57
C PHE A 142 8.50 -18.38 -4.88
N THR A 143 9.83 -18.29 -4.83
CA THR A 143 10.70 -18.58 -5.98
C THR A 143 10.62 -20.05 -6.38
N GLU A 144 10.65 -20.97 -5.43
CA GLU A 144 10.49 -22.40 -5.66
C GLU A 144 9.13 -22.71 -6.31
N TYR A 145 8.06 -22.11 -5.81
CA TYR A 145 6.72 -22.26 -6.39
C TYR A 145 6.63 -21.72 -7.83
N LEU A 146 7.26 -20.59 -8.12
CA LEU A 146 7.30 -20.03 -9.47
C LEU A 146 8.14 -20.88 -10.43
N ASP A 147 9.30 -21.36 -9.99
CA ASP A 147 10.17 -22.23 -10.78
C ASP A 147 9.44 -23.54 -11.13
N GLU A 148 8.78 -24.16 -10.15
CA GLU A 148 8.05 -25.41 -10.34
C GLU A 148 6.78 -25.24 -11.18
N SER A 149 6.03 -24.15 -10.97
CA SER A 149 4.72 -23.95 -11.62
C SER A 149 4.83 -23.37 -13.03
N PHE A 150 5.83 -22.55 -13.31
CA PHE A 150 5.94 -21.80 -14.56
C PHE A 150 7.23 -22.09 -15.34
N GLY A 151 8.16 -22.86 -14.79
CA GLY A 151 9.47 -23.12 -15.40
C GLY A 151 10.29 -21.85 -15.60
N ILE A 152 10.01 -20.83 -14.81
CA ILE A 152 10.74 -19.55 -14.84
C ILE A 152 11.93 -19.72 -13.92
N GLN A 153 13.14 -19.80 -14.52
CA GLN A 153 14.36 -19.73 -13.73
C GLN A 153 14.46 -18.31 -13.14
N THR A 154 13.95 -18.14 -11.92
CA THR A 154 14.19 -16.91 -11.19
C THR A 154 15.68 -16.80 -10.91
N PRO A 155 16.34 -15.69 -11.26
CA PRO A 155 17.74 -15.52 -10.89
C PRO A 155 17.84 -15.64 -9.37
N HIS A 156 18.60 -16.63 -8.89
CA HIS A 156 18.95 -16.72 -7.48
C HIS A 156 19.78 -15.48 -7.14
N ILE A 157 19.11 -14.50 -6.55
CA ILE A 157 19.80 -13.39 -5.92
C ILE A 157 20.28 -13.97 -4.59
N ASP A 158 21.54 -14.41 -4.55
CA ASP A 158 22.20 -14.83 -3.32
C ASP A 158 22.33 -13.60 -2.41
N VAL A 159 21.27 -13.32 -1.67
CA VAL A 159 21.31 -12.33 -0.60
C VAL A 159 22.03 -13.02 0.57
N GLU A 160 23.36 -12.95 0.62
CA GLU A 160 24.13 -13.36 1.79
C GLU A 160 23.75 -12.48 2.98
N ILE A 161 22.74 -12.89 3.73
CA ILE A 161 22.34 -12.21 4.96
C ILE A 161 23.11 -12.84 6.13
N SER A 162 24.22 -12.23 6.47
CA SER A 162 25.01 -12.57 7.66
C SER A 162 24.49 -11.80 8.88
N GLY A 163 23.66 -12.45 9.69
CA GLY A 163 23.32 -12.01 11.04
C GLY A 163 22.18 -10.98 11.13
N SER A 164 21.72 -10.71 12.34
CA SER A 164 20.56 -9.86 12.68
C SER A 164 20.62 -8.37 12.23
N LEU A 165 21.75 -7.94 11.68
CA LEU A 165 21.94 -6.66 10.99
C LEU A 165 22.11 -6.84 9.47
N GLY A 166 22.14 -8.07 8.96
CA GLY A 166 22.28 -8.42 7.55
C GLY A 166 21.10 -7.96 6.69
N PHE A 167 19.91 -7.89 7.29
CA PHE A 167 18.73 -7.28 6.68
C PHE A 167 19.01 -5.88 6.10
N LEU A 168 19.72 -5.01 6.85
CA LEU A 168 20.06 -3.67 6.37
C LEU A 168 21.19 -3.67 5.33
N SER A 169 22.03 -4.70 5.29
CA SER A 169 23.11 -4.81 4.29
C SER A 169 22.65 -5.41 2.95
N GLY A 170 21.56 -6.21 2.96
CA GLY A 170 20.93 -6.75 1.76
C GLY A 170 20.00 -5.75 1.06
N LEU A 171 19.54 -4.72 1.77
CA LEU A 171 18.75 -3.66 1.15
C LEU A 171 19.66 -2.78 0.28
N ASN A 172 19.40 -2.75 -1.02
CA ASN A 172 20.07 -1.77 -1.88
C ASN A 172 19.71 -0.36 -1.38
N PRO A 173 20.68 0.44 -0.86
CA PRO A 173 20.38 1.72 -0.22
C PRO A 173 19.69 2.71 -1.16
N ILE A 174 19.87 2.54 -2.47
CA ILE A 174 19.23 3.36 -3.49
C ILE A 174 17.77 2.97 -3.64
N ALA A 175 17.48 1.66 -3.68
CA ALA A 175 16.11 1.15 -3.80
C ALA A 175 15.28 1.45 -2.54
N VAL A 176 15.85 1.25 -1.34
CA VAL A 176 15.21 1.61 -0.07
C VAL A 176 14.96 3.11 0.01
N GLY A 177 15.94 3.93 -0.36
CA GLY A 177 15.75 5.38 -0.42
C GLY A 177 14.61 5.78 -1.36
N ALA A 178 14.47 5.11 -2.50
CA ALA A 178 13.39 5.35 -3.46
C ALA A 178 12.02 4.89 -2.95
N SER A 179 11.96 3.81 -2.16
CA SER A 179 10.71 3.30 -1.60
C SER A 179 10.22 4.05 -0.36
N LEU A 180 11.09 4.86 0.27
CA LEU A 180 10.77 5.71 1.42
C LEU A 180 10.19 7.08 1.01
N VAL A 181 10.26 7.45 -0.25
CA VAL A 181 9.73 8.71 -0.80
C VAL A 181 8.29 8.54 -1.25
#